data_2d4b53074fbbcba2d7f224eac631dda7
#
_entry.id   2d4b53074fbbcba2d7f224eac631dda7
#
_cell.length_a   1.000
_cell.length_b   1.000
_cell.length_c   1.000
_cell.angle_alpha   90.00
_cell.angle_beta   90.00
_cell.angle_gamma   90.00
#
_symmetry.space_group_name_H-M   'P 1'
#
loop_
_entity.id
_entity.type
_entity.pdbx_description
1 polymer ?
#
loop_
_entity_poly.entity_id
_entity_poly.type
_entity_poly.pdbx_seq_one_letter_code
_entity_poly.pdbx_strand_id
1 'polypeptide(L)'
;MTAASTTPIAVIHLDESCLGNGQEGATPGGAGGIIELRHGAGIERRDFWLSSPDTTNNRMALAGATALLRILAAKGHRFRLLAISDSQYLVKGIREWLPGWVAKGWRRQAGPIENLEMWQELHATLRLHDASWSWVRGHQGHPKNEYANDLAVRAAKEQTRSDGGAESEFADWLAAECARKRYVGYDPDAAFVALETRLREGVLIPLALKE
;
A
#
# COMPACT_ATOMS: atom_id res chain seq x y z
N MET A 1 -30.71 5.46 -21.17
CA MET A 1 -29.88 6.14 -20.16
C MET A 1 -28.74 5.22 -19.83
N THR A 2 -27.58 5.42 -20.42
CA THR A 2 -26.35 4.67 -20.11
C THR A 2 -25.90 5.11 -18.72
N ALA A 3 -25.92 4.18 -17.76
CA ALA A 3 -25.32 4.41 -16.45
C ALA A 3 -23.88 4.86 -16.65
N ALA A 4 -23.56 6.06 -16.17
CA ALA A 4 -22.18 6.53 -16.15
C ALA A 4 -21.37 5.48 -15.39
N SER A 5 -20.44 4.81 -16.10
CA SER A 5 -19.52 3.85 -15.49
C SER A 5 -18.65 4.63 -14.50
N THR A 6 -19.03 4.63 -13.23
CA THR A 6 -18.21 5.24 -12.20
C THR A 6 -16.98 4.38 -12.00
N THR A 7 -15.80 4.92 -12.28
CA THR A 7 -14.51 4.26 -12.02
C THR A 7 -14.51 3.73 -10.59
N PRO A 8 -14.26 2.42 -10.39
CA PRO A 8 -14.24 1.85 -9.05
C PRO A 8 -13.15 2.48 -8.20
N ILE A 9 -13.45 2.68 -6.91
CA ILE A 9 -12.52 3.28 -5.95
C ILE A 9 -11.94 2.21 -5.05
N ALA A 10 -10.63 2.30 -4.81
CA ALA A 10 -9.91 1.51 -3.82
C ALA A 10 -9.15 2.42 -2.86
N VAL A 11 -9.13 2.05 -1.59
CA VAL A 11 -8.21 2.61 -0.58
C VAL A 11 -7.32 1.48 -0.09
N ILE A 12 -6.02 1.73 -0.01
CA ILE A 12 -5.02 0.74 0.29
C ILE A 12 -4.12 1.27 1.39
N HIS A 13 -3.88 0.47 2.41
CA HIS A 13 -2.80 0.69 3.36
C HIS A 13 -1.78 -0.42 3.19
N LEU A 14 -0.52 -0.07 3.05
CA LEU A 14 0.58 -1.02 2.89
C LEU A 14 1.77 -0.63 3.75
N ASP A 15 2.51 -1.65 4.17
CA ASP A 15 3.70 -1.53 5.00
C ASP A 15 4.69 -2.63 4.64
N GLU A 16 5.94 -2.48 5.05
CA GLU A 16 7.01 -3.44 4.84
C GLU A 16 7.80 -3.67 6.13
N SER A 17 8.41 -4.85 6.20
CA SER A 17 9.28 -5.23 7.31
C SER A 17 10.47 -6.03 6.81
N CYS A 18 11.65 -5.77 7.38
CA CYS A 18 12.87 -6.51 7.11
C CYS A 18 13.50 -6.93 8.44
N LEU A 19 13.56 -8.24 8.67
CA LEU A 19 14.10 -8.79 9.91
C LEU A 19 15.63 -8.78 9.84
N GLY A 20 16.27 -8.09 10.79
CA GLY A 20 17.74 -7.97 10.81
C GLY A 20 18.30 -6.93 9.86
N ASN A 21 17.53 -5.94 9.44
CA ASN A 21 17.99 -4.86 8.57
C ASN A 21 19.26 -4.19 9.15
N GLY A 22 20.37 -4.19 8.36
CA GLY A 22 21.67 -3.69 8.78
C GLY A 22 22.55 -4.68 9.56
N GLN A 23 22.15 -5.94 9.69
CA GLN A 23 22.96 -7.02 10.26
C GLN A 23 23.64 -7.84 9.14
N GLU A 24 24.76 -8.51 9.48
CA GLU A 24 25.38 -9.48 8.56
C GLU A 24 24.52 -10.75 8.47
N GLY A 25 24.32 -11.24 7.25
CA GLY A 25 23.54 -12.46 6.97
C GLY A 25 22.32 -12.18 6.10
N ALA A 26 21.51 -13.20 5.86
CA ALA A 26 20.26 -13.09 5.13
C ALA A 26 19.28 -12.21 5.89
N THR A 27 18.64 -11.26 5.21
CA THR A 27 17.66 -10.32 5.76
C THR A 27 16.28 -10.64 5.19
N PRO A 28 15.54 -11.60 5.77
CA PRO A 28 14.21 -11.93 5.30
C PRO A 28 13.27 -10.75 5.49
N GLY A 29 12.51 -10.45 4.45
CA GLY A 29 11.56 -9.34 4.46
C GLY A 29 10.17 -9.76 4.04
N GLY A 30 9.20 -8.92 4.38
CA GLY A 30 7.81 -9.04 3.99
C GLY A 30 7.21 -7.69 3.64
N ALA A 31 6.19 -7.71 2.82
CA ALA A 31 5.27 -6.61 2.61
C ALA A 31 3.86 -7.10 2.89
N GLY A 32 3.04 -6.24 3.49
CA GLY A 32 1.66 -6.53 3.81
C GLY A 32 0.75 -5.35 3.51
N GLY A 33 -0.53 -5.61 3.33
CA GLY A 33 -1.48 -4.53 3.11
C GLY A 33 -2.93 -4.98 3.17
N ILE A 34 -3.79 -4.01 3.41
CA ILE A 34 -5.24 -4.14 3.35
C ILE A 34 -5.78 -3.33 2.19
N ILE A 35 -6.62 -3.94 1.38
CA ILE A 35 -7.32 -3.35 0.25
C ILE A 35 -8.78 -3.17 0.63
N GLU A 36 -9.29 -1.98 0.52
CA GLU A 36 -10.70 -1.66 0.77
C GLU A 36 -11.37 -1.23 -0.53
N LEU A 37 -12.49 -1.82 -0.84
CA LEU A 37 -13.26 -1.58 -2.05
C LEU A 37 -14.73 -1.32 -1.70
N ARG A 38 -15.37 -0.38 -2.41
CA ARG A 38 -16.83 -0.29 -2.36
C ARG A 38 -17.44 -1.48 -3.10
N HIS A 39 -18.26 -2.27 -2.40
CA HIS A 39 -19.02 -3.36 -2.98
C HIS A 39 -20.50 -3.23 -2.64
N GLY A 40 -21.31 -2.82 -3.61
CA GLY A 40 -22.71 -2.48 -3.35
C GLY A 40 -22.85 -1.38 -2.31
N ALA A 41 -23.63 -1.65 -1.26
CA ALA A 41 -23.77 -0.75 -0.11
C ALA A 41 -22.69 -0.94 0.97
N GLY A 42 -21.89 -2.01 0.88
CA GLY A 42 -20.86 -2.38 1.87
C GLY A 42 -19.45 -2.02 1.44
N ILE A 43 -18.51 -2.40 2.29
CA ILE A 43 -17.07 -2.28 2.06
C ILE A 43 -16.47 -3.68 2.11
N GLU A 44 -15.88 -4.10 1.01
CA GLU A 44 -15.12 -5.34 0.93
C GLU A 44 -13.67 -5.05 1.36
N ARG A 45 -13.11 -5.89 2.23
CA ARG A 45 -11.72 -5.85 2.66
C ARG A 45 -11.00 -7.11 2.25
N ARG A 46 -9.82 -6.94 1.71
CA ARG A 46 -8.93 -8.03 1.32
C ARG A 46 -7.54 -7.77 1.86
N ASP A 47 -6.91 -8.81 2.36
CA ASP A 47 -5.53 -8.78 2.80
C ASP A 47 -4.61 -9.26 1.67
N PHE A 48 -3.41 -8.73 1.70
CA PHE A 48 -2.34 -9.12 0.80
C PHE A 48 -1.03 -9.17 1.57
N TRP A 49 -0.19 -10.14 1.29
CA TRP A 49 1.18 -10.22 1.80
C TRP A 49 2.09 -10.96 0.84
N LEU A 50 3.37 -10.65 0.90
CA LEU A 50 4.43 -11.37 0.20
C LEU A 50 5.72 -11.31 1.01
N SER A 51 6.65 -12.23 0.75
CA SER A 51 7.94 -12.30 1.41
C SER A 51 9.10 -12.48 0.42
N SER A 52 10.29 -12.19 0.91
CA SER A 52 11.55 -12.48 0.24
C SER A 52 12.57 -12.96 1.29
N PRO A 53 13.36 -14.02 1.01
CA PRO A 53 14.32 -14.56 1.97
C PRO A 53 15.52 -13.65 2.21
N ASP A 54 15.83 -12.76 1.26
CA ASP A 54 16.95 -11.81 1.35
C ASP A 54 16.59 -10.51 0.60
N THR A 55 16.46 -9.40 1.33
CA THR A 55 15.96 -8.14 0.77
C THR A 55 16.30 -6.94 1.67
N THR A 56 15.76 -5.78 1.34
CA THR A 56 15.78 -4.56 2.15
C THR A 56 14.39 -3.96 2.25
N ASN A 57 14.12 -3.09 3.24
CA ASN A 57 12.85 -2.38 3.35
C ASN A 57 12.48 -1.68 2.03
N ASN A 58 13.40 -0.94 1.42
CA ASN A 58 13.15 -0.24 0.16
C ASN A 58 12.71 -1.19 -0.97
N ARG A 59 13.33 -2.37 -1.07
CA ARG A 59 12.95 -3.38 -2.07
C ARG A 59 11.58 -3.98 -1.76
N MET A 60 11.29 -4.25 -0.48
CA MET A 60 9.97 -4.76 -0.07
C MET A 60 8.86 -3.75 -0.31
N ALA A 61 9.09 -2.46 -0.03
CA ALA A 61 8.15 -1.40 -0.35
C ALA A 61 7.78 -1.37 -1.85
N LEU A 62 8.80 -1.43 -2.73
CA LEU A 62 8.57 -1.47 -4.18
C LEU A 62 7.87 -2.76 -4.63
N ALA A 63 8.29 -3.91 -4.12
CA ALA A 63 7.71 -5.21 -4.46
C ALA A 63 6.25 -5.30 -4.01
N GLY A 64 5.96 -4.87 -2.77
CA GLY A 64 4.61 -4.83 -2.20
C GLY A 64 3.67 -3.94 -3.00
N ALA A 65 4.10 -2.71 -3.29
CA ALA A 65 3.32 -1.76 -4.10
C ALA A 65 3.03 -2.31 -5.50
N THR A 66 4.04 -2.90 -6.16
CA THR A 66 3.89 -3.48 -7.50
C THR A 66 2.92 -4.66 -7.51
N ALA A 67 3.07 -5.59 -6.57
CA ALA A 67 2.22 -6.77 -6.47
C ALA A 67 0.76 -6.38 -6.19
N LEU A 68 0.53 -5.46 -5.28
CA LEU A 68 -0.79 -4.98 -4.92
C LEU A 68 -1.52 -4.30 -6.09
N LEU A 69 -0.83 -3.43 -6.85
CA LEU A 69 -1.39 -2.83 -8.05
C LEU A 69 -1.72 -3.88 -9.11
N ARG A 70 -0.92 -4.94 -9.24
CA ARG A 70 -1.21 -6.07 -10.14
C ARG A 70 -2.43 -6.87 -9.71
N ILE A 71 -2.63 -7.08 -8.40
CA ILE A 71 -3.84 -7.73 -7.86
C ILE A 71 -5.08 -6.95 -8.28
N LEU A 72 -5.05 -5.63 -8.19
CA LEU A 72 -6.17 -4.79 -8.64
C LEU A 72 -6.34 -4.83 -10.17
N ALA A 73 -5.25 -4.78 -10.93
CA ALA A 73 -5.29 -4.84 -12.39
C ALA A 73 -5.88 -6.17 -12.91
N ALA A 74 -5.62 -7.27 -12.22
CA ALA A 74 -6.17 -8.59 -12.55
C ALA A 74 -7.71 -8.64 -12.48
N LYS A 75 -8.35 -7.67 -11.82
CA LYS A 75 -9.82 -7.53 -11.83
C LYS A 75 -10.37 -6.98 -13.15
N GLY A 76 -9.52 -6.62 -14.11
CA GLY A 76 -9.92 -6.12 -15.43
C GLY A 76 -10.47 -4.70 -15.43
N HIS A 77 -10.29 -3.94 -14.36
CA HIS A 77 -10.77 -2.56 -14.23
C HIS A 77 -9.64 -1.59 -13.93
N ARG A 78 -9.77 -0.36 -14.46
CA ARG A 78 -8.95 0.76 -14.00
C ARG A 78 -9.58 1.32 -12.72
N PHE A 79 -8.83 1.34 -11.63
CA PHE A 79 -9.26 1.91 -10.37
C PHE A 79 -8.81 3.36 -10.24
N ARG A 80 -9.62 4.19 -9.58
CA ARG A 80 -9.15 5.38 -8.90
C ARG A 80 -8.79 4.96 -7.48
N LEU A 81 -7.53 5.08 -7.10
CA LEU A 81 -7.07 4.57 -5.83
C LEU A 81 -6.25 5.57 -5.03
N LEU A 82 -6.32 5.43 -3.72
CA LEU A 82 -5.42 6.04 -2.76
C LEU A 82 -4.61 4.94 -2.08
N ALA A 83 -3.30 4.98 -2.25
CA ALA A 83 -2.36 4.15 -1.51
C ALA A 83 -1.71 4.97 -0.40
N ILE A 84 -1.71 4.41 0.80
CA ILE A 84 -1.20 5.00 2.04
C ILE A 84 -0.10 4.10 2.57
N SER A 85 1.07 4.65 2.83
CA SER A 85 2.22 3.92 3.38
C SER A 85 3.06 4.84 4.27
N ASP A 86 3.77 4.27 5.21
CA ASP A 86 4.76 4.98 6.02
C ASP A 86 6.17 4.95 5.40
N SER A 87 6.35 4.27 4.27
CA SER A 87 7.58 4.30 3.49
C SER A 87 7.77 5.65 2.78
N GLN A 88 8.60 6.52 3.36
CA GLN A 88 8.96 7.78 2.69
C GLN A 88 9.68 7.54 1.36
N TYR A 89 10.50 6.47 1.29
CA TYR A 89 11.18 6.10 0.06
C TYR A 89 10.19 5.84 -1.07
N LEU A 90 9.14 5.04 -0.80
CA LEU A 90 8.12 4.72 -1.78
C LEU A 90 7.29 5.95 -2.17
N VAL A 91 6.69 6.63 -1.18
CA VAL A 91 5.73 7.70 -1.45
C VAL A 91 6.39 8.92 -2.09
N LYS A 92 7.53 9.38 -1.54
CA LYS A 92 8.31 10.47 -2.16
C LYS A 92 8.87 10.06 -3.52
N GLY A 93 9.35 8.81 -3.61
CA GLY A 93 9.86 8.28 -4.88
C GLY A 93 8.83 8.37 -5.99
N ILE A 94 7.60 7.94 -5.75
CA ILE A 94 6.52 8.00 -6.74
C ILE A 94 6.13 9.45 -7.05
N ARG A 95 5.97 10.30 -6.04
CA ARG A 95 5.41 11.64 -6.20
C ARG A 95 6.42 12.69 -6.67
N GLU A 96 7.69 12.56 -6.27
CA GLU A 96 8.69 13.61 -6.47
C GLU A 96 9.80 13.17 -7.43
N TRP A 97 10.28 11.92 -7.34
CA TRP A 97 11.47 11.49 -8.07
C TRP A 97 11.13 10.85 -9.43
N LEU A 98 10.15 9.95 -9.43
CA LEU A 98 9.77 9.14 -10.58
C LEU A 98 9.44 9.99 -11.83
N PRO A 99 8.65 11.08 -11.75
CA PRO A 99 8.37 11.92 -12.92
C PRO A 99 9.64 12.48 -13.56
N GLY A 100 10.59 12.91 -12.72
CA GLY A 100 11.88 13.44 -13.19
C GLY A 100 12.78 12.37 -13.80
N TRP A 101 12.78 11.15 -13.25
CA TRP A 101 13.55 10.02 -13.82
C TRP A 101 12.99 9.58 -15.17
N VAL A 102 11.68 9.46 -15.28
CA VAL A 102 11.00 9.09 -16.53
C VAL A 102 11.28 10.13 -17.62
N ALA A 103 11.12 11.43 -17.32
CA ALA A 103 11.38 12.51 -18.26
C ALA A 103 12.84 12.55 -18.77
N LYS A 104 13.79 12.07 -17.96
CA LYS A 104 15.24 12.02 -18.29
C LYS A 104 15.69 10.64 -18.78
N GLY A 105 14.76 9.77 -19.19
CA GLY A 105 15.09 8.42 -19.68
C GLY A 105 15.79 7.57 -18.63
N TRP A 106 15.34 7.65 -17.36
CA TRP A 106 15.87 6.89 -16.21
C TRP A 106 17.32 7.20 -15.86
N ARG A 107 17.71 8.47 -16.01
CA ARG A 107 19.04 8.98 -15.71
C ARG A 107 18.99 10.08 -14.66
N ARG A 108 20.00 10.12 -13.78
CA ARG A 108 20.22 11.22 -12.83
C ARG A 108 21.69 11.60 -12.78
N GLN A 109 21.98 12.87 -12.47
CA GLN A 109 23.36 13.38 -12.37
C GLN A 109 24.13 12.79 -11.18
N ALA A 110 23.43 12.49 -10.09
CA ALA A 110 24.01 11.98 -8.85
C ALA A 110 24.31 10.44 -8.88
N GLY A 111 24.55 9.85 -10.05
CA GLY A 111 24.89 8.44 -10.21
C GLY A 111 23.66 7.54 -10.49
N PRO A 112 23.81 6.21 -10.43
CA PRO A 112 22.76 5.27 -10.78
C PRO A 112 21.54 5.39 -9.85
N ILE A 113 20.34 5.09 -10.36
CA ILE A 113 19.13 5.00 -9.55
C ILE A 113 19.16 3.64 -8.85
N GLU A 114 19.12 3.65 -7.53
CA GLU A 114 19.02 2.44 -6.73
C GLU A 114 17.69 1.73 -7.01
N ASN A 115 17.72 0.40 -7.11
CA ASN A 115 16.55 -0.44 -7.44
C ASN A 115 15.86 -0.06 -8.76
N LEU A 116 16.61 0.38 -9.76
CA LEU A 116 16.08 0.93 -11.02
C LEU A 116 15.05 0.01 -11.68
N GLU A 117 15.34 -1.29 -11.82
CA GLU A 117 14.43 -2.25 -12.45
C GLU A 117 13.09 -2.34 -11.71
N MET A 118 13.12 -2.33 -10.38
CA MET A 118 11.90 -2.34 -9.56
C MET A 118 11.09 -1.05 -9.72
N TRP A 119 11.75 0.10 -9.84
CA TRP A 119 11.09 1.38 -10.13
C TRP A 119 10.46 1.40 -11.52
N GLN A 120 11.11 0.82 -12.52
CA GLN A 120 10.57 0.70 -13.88
C GLN A 120 9.34 -0.20 -13.91
N GLU A 121 9.39 -1.33 -13.19
CA GLU A 121 8.28 -2.26 -13.05
C GLU A 121 7.08 -1.61 -12.33
N LEU A 122 7.34 -0.93 -11.21
CA LEU A 122 6.32 -0.17 -10.49
C LEU A 122 5.69 0.92 -11.38
N HIS A 123 6.51 1.68 -12.12
CA HIS A 123 6.01 2.70 -13.04
C HIS A 123 5.09 2.11 -14.11
N ALA A 124 5.47 0.97 -14.71
CA ALA A 124 4.63 0.30 -15.70
C ALA A 124 3.27 -0.10 -15.09
N THR A 125 3.27 -0.56 -13.84
CA THR A 125 2.07 -1.01 -13.13
C THR A 125 1.20 0.17 -12.68
N LEU A 126 1.80 1.28 -12.24
CA LEU A 126 1.08 2.52 -11.87
C LEU A 126 0.20 3.04 -13.01
N ARG A 127 0.63 2.89 -14.27
CA ARG A 127 -0.14 3.33 -15.44
C ARG A 127 -1.45 2.59 -15.66
N LEU A 128 -1.65 1.46 -15.00
CA LEU A 128 -2.89 0.67 -15.08
C LEU A 128 -4.03 1.29 -14.27
N HIS A 129 -3.72 2.22 -13.38
CA HIS A 129 -4.68 2.83 -12.46
C HIS A 129 -4.56 4.36 -12.46
N ASP A 130 -5.55 5.04 -11.83
CA ASP A 130 -5.48 6.44 -11.44
C ASP A 130 -5.12 6.49 -9.95
N ALA A 131 -3.81 6.49 -9.67
CA ALA A 131 -3.28 6.26 -8.33
C ALA A 131 -2.77 7.54 -7.67
N SER A 132 -3.31 7.86 -6.51
CA SER A 132 -2.78 8.85 -5.57
C SER A 132 -2.02 8.14 -4.44
N TRP A 133 -0.96 8.77 -3.95
CA TRP A 133 -0.12 8.23 -2.90
C TRP A 133 0.02 9.22 -1.76
N SER A 134 -0.09 8.73 -0.54
CA SER A 134 0.08 9.54 0.66
C SER A 134 0.91 8.82 1.71
N TRP A 135 1.72 9.59 2.42
CA TRP A 135 2.53 9.11 3.51
C TRP A 135 1.79 9.31 4.83
N VAL A 136 1.90 8.34 5.72
CA VAL A 136 1.52 8.46 7.13
C VAL A 136 2.75 8.22 8.00
N ARG A 137 2.72 8.72 9.22
CA ARG A 137 3.79 8.43 10.16
C ARG A 137 3.57 7.04 10.76
N GLY A 138 4.49 6.13 10.53
CA GLY A 138 4.45 4.78 11.09
C GLY A 138 4.39 4.78 12.62
N HIS A 139 3.73 3.79 13.19
CA HIS A 139 3.60 3.57 14.64
C HIS A 139 3.01 4.76 15.42
N GLN A 140 2.10 5.52 14.81
CA GLN A 140 1.46 6.69 15.41
C GLN A 140 -0.06 6.54 15.51
N GLY A 141 -0.55 5.30 15.63
CA GLY A 141 -1.96 5.06 15.89
C GLY A 141 -2.85 4.99 14.66
N HIS A 142 -2.28 4.71 13.49
CA HIS A 142 -3.05 4.44 12.26
C HIS A 142 -3.42 2.95 12.16
N PRO A 143 -4.63 2.54 12.56
CA PRO A 143 -4.94 1.11 12.75
C PRO A 143 -4.68 0.25 11.51
N LYS A 144 -5.04 0.74 10.31
CA LYS A 144 -4.86 -0.01 9.06
C LYS A 144 -3.39 -0.10 8.63
N ASN A 145 -2.56 0.92 8.92
CA ASN A 145 -1.12 0.83 8.66
C ASN A 145 -0.45 -0.12 9.65
N GLU A 146 -0.81 -0.07 10.94
CA GLU A 146 -0.28 -1.03 11.92
C GLU A 146 -0.72 -2.48 11.64
N TYR A 147 -1.94 -2.67 11.15
CA TYR A 147 -2.37 -3.98 10.65
C TYR A 147 -1.56 -4.45 9.44
N ALA A 148 -1.30 -3.55 8.48
CA ALA A 148 -0.45 -3.85 7.33
C ALA A 148 0.98 -4.24 7.75
N ASN A 149 1.54 -3.54 8.76
CA ASN A 149 2.82 -3.92 9.37
C ASN A 149 2.79 -5.33 9.97
N ASP A 150 1.73 -5.69 10.71
CA ASP A 150 1.62 -7.03 11.30
C ASP A 150 1.58 -8.12 10.21
N LEU A 151 0.88 -7.88 9.09
CA LEU A 151 0.91 -8.76 7.91
C LEU A 151 2.32 -8.87 7.32
N ALA A 152 3.03 -7.74 7.18
CA ALA A 152 4.39 -7.70 6.65
C ALA A 152 5.38 -8.46 7.54
N VAL A 153 5.30 -8.24 8.86
CA VAL A 153 6.14 -8.95 9.85
C VAL A 153 5.86 -10.46 9.84
N ARG A 154 4.58 -10.87 9.78
CA ARG A 154 4.18 -12.27 9.66
C ARG A 154 4.77 -12.89 8.40
N ALA A 155 4.59 -12.24 7.26
CA ALA A 155 5.14 -12.71 5.98
C ALA A 155 6.67 -12.84 6.00
N ALA A 156 7.37 -11.87 6.59
CA ALA A 156 8.83 -11.92 6.74
C ALA A 156 9.30 -13.09 7.60
N LYS A 157 8.60 -13.41 8.68
CA LYS A 157 8.93 -14.53 9.60
C LYS A 157 8.62 -15.89 9.00
N GLU A 158 7.44 -16.03 8.39
CA GLU A 158 6.92 -17.31 7.91
C GLU A 158 7.34 -17.59 6.47
N GLN A 159 7.91 -16.61 5.76
CA GLN A 159 8.29 -16.68 4.34
C GLN A 159 7.13 -17.17 3.47
N THR A 160 5.94 -16.61 3.69
CA THR A 160 4.70 -16.91 2.97
C THR A 160 4.27 -15.78 2.06
N ARG A 161 3.32 -16.07 1.18
CA ARG A 161 2.67 -15.11 0.29
C ARG A 161 1.19 -15.43 0.15
N SER A 162 0.36 -14.40 -0.05
CA SER A 162 -1.04 -14.58 -0.44
C SER A 162 -1.14 -14.90 -1.94
N ASP A 163 -2.20 -15.61 -2.31
CA ASP A 163 -2.56 -15.81 -3.71
C ASP A 163 -3.61 -14.74 -4.11
N GLY A 164 -3.10 -13.56 -4.46
CA GLY A 164 -3.95 -12.39 -4.69
C GLY A 164 -4.44 -11.75 -3.38
N GLY A 165 -5.68 -11.24 -3.39
CA GLY A 165 -6.33 -10.69 -2.20
C GLY A 165 -7.06 -11.76 -1.41
N ALA A 166 -6.55 -12.12 -0.24
CA ALA A 166 -7.17 -13.05 0.70
C ALA A 166 -8.35 -12.39 1.44
N GLU A 167 -9.18 -13.19 2.11
CA GLU A 167 -10.18 -12.67 3.05
C GLU A 167 -9.48 -11.92 4.18
N SER A 168 -10.03 -10.75 4.57
CA SER A 168 -9.35 -9.90 5.54
C SER A 168 -9.67 -10.31 6.98
N GLU A 169 -8.62 -10.47 7.77
CA GLU A 169 -8.68 -10.70 9.23
C GLU A 169 -8.70 -9.36 10.02
N PHE A 170 -8.82 -8.20 9.36
CA PHE A 170 -8.73 -6.89 10.01
C PHE A 170 -9.78 -6.68 11.09
N ALA A 171 -11.00 -7.19 10.92
CA ALA A 171 -12.07 -7.01 11.91
C ALA A 171 -11.72 -7.71 13.22
N ASP A 172 -11.21 -8.93 13.15
CA ASP A 172 -10.80 -9.71 14.34
C ASP A 172 -9.56 -9.09 15.00
N TRP A 173 -8.59 -8.66 14.18
CA TRP A 173 -7.42 -7.94 14.67
C TRP A 173 -7.82 -6.66 15.42
N LEU A 174 -8.71 -5.84 14.82
CA LEU A 174 -9.18 -4.60 15.45
C LEU A 174 -9.92 -4.88 16.75
N ALA A 175 -10.77 -5.91 16.80
CA ALA A 175 -11.48 -6.31 18.02
C ALA A 175 -10.49 -6.71 19.14
N ALA A 176 -9.43 -7.46 18.79
CA ALA A 176 -8.38 -7.81 19.75
C ALA A 176 -7.61 -6.59 20.26
N GLU A 177 -7.32 -5.62 19.40
CA GLU A 177 -6.66 -4.37 19.79
C GLU A 177 -7.57 -3.47 20.66
N CYS A 178 -8.86 -3.41 20.36
CA CYS A 178 -9.85 -2.71 21.20
C CYS A 178 -9.94 -3.35 22.61
N ALA A 179 -9.87 -4.67 22.72
CA ALA A 179 -9.82 -5.37 24.01
C ALA A 179 -8.56 -4.99 24.83
N ARG A 180 -7.47 -4.64 24.16
CA ARG A 180 -6.24 -4.10 24.75
C ARG A 180 -6.28 -2.60 25.01
N LYS A 181 -7.45 -1.96 24.83
CA LYS A 181 -7.70 -0.51 24.95
C LYS A 181 -6.95 0.34 23.91
N ARG A 182 -6.57 -0.25 22.78
CA ARG A 182 -6.07 0.48 21.61
C ARG A 182 -7.22 0.70 20.62
N TYR A 183 -7.21 1.81 19.91
CA TYR A 183 -8.19 2.17 18.87
C TYR A 183 -9.65 2.14 19.30
N VAL A 184 -9.93 2.31 20.60
CA VAL A 184 -11.30 2.36 21.13
C VAL A 184 -12.05 3.52 20.45
N GLY A 185 -13.21 3.18 19.83
CA GLY A 185 -14.02 4.14 19.09
C GLY A 185 -13.58 4.39 17.63
N TYR A 186 -12.55 3.69 17.14
CA TYR A 186 -12.20 3.76 15.72
C TYR A 186 -13.27 3.04 14.88
N ASP A 187 -13.82 3.77 13.91
CA ASP A 187 -14.77 3.24 12.93
C ASP A 187 -14.06 3.09 11.57
N PRO A 188 -13.72 1.86 11.16
CA PRO A 188 -13.00 1.61 9.92
C PRO A 188 -13.81 1.94 8.66
N ASP A 189 -15.13 1.85 8.74
CA ASP A 189 -16.02 2.14 7.62
C ASP A 189 -16.15 3.65 7.42
N ALA A 190 -16.33 4.41 8.49
CA ALA A 190 -16.31 5.86 8.44
C ALA A 190 -14.98 6.40 7.91
N ALA A 191 -13.86 5.82 8.34
CA ALA A 191 -12.54 6.19 7.84
C ALA A 191 -12.39 5.93 6.33
N PHE A 192 -12.86 4.77 5.83
CA PHE A 192 -12.88 4.50 4.39
C PHE A 192 -13.76 5.50 3.64
N VAL A 193 -14.98 5.76 4.11
CA VAL A 193 -15.94 6.67 3.45
C VAL A 193 -15.38 8.09 3.34
N ALA A 194 -14.68 8.57 4.37
CA ALA A 194 -14.04 9.88 4.34
C ALA A 194 -12.99 9.98 3.21
N LEU A 195 -12.15 8.95 3.03
CA LEU A 195 -11.15 8.90 1.97
C LEU A 195 -11.78 8.69 0.59
N GLU A 196 -12.78 7.82 0.48
CA GLU A 196 -13.55 7.60 -0.74
C GLU A 196 -14.19 8.90 -1.24
N THR A 197 -14.81 9.68 -0.35
CA THR A 197 -15.42 10.95 -0.68
C THR A 197 -14.42 11.94 -1.27
N ARG A 198 -13.24 12.07 -0.65
CA ARG A 198 -12.17 12.93 -1.17
C ARG A 198 -11.72 12.51 -2.58
N LEU A 199 -11.61 11.19 -2.83
CA LEU A 199 -11.26 10.68 -4.15
C LEU A 199 -12.36 10.97 -5.19
N ARG A 200 -13.64 10.84 -4.82
CA ARG A 200 -14.77 11.12 -5.71
C ARG A 200 -14.85 12.60 -6.09
N GLU A 201 -14.65 13.47 -5.13
CA GLU A 201 -14.69 14.93 -5.32
C GLU A 201 -13.44 15.46 -6.02
N GLY A 202 -12.44 14.64 -6.27
CA GLY A 202 -11.18 15.07 -6.88
C GLY A 202 -10.38 16.02 -5.96
N VAL A 203 -10.61 15.96 -4.66
CA VAL A 203 -9.85 16.73 -3.68
C VAL A 203 -8.40 16.28 -3.69
N LEU A 204 -7.49 17.24 -3.74
CA LEU A 204 -6.07 16.97 -3.73
C LEU A 204 -5.68 16.14 -2.49
N ILE A 205 -5.08 14.98 -2.75
CA ILE A 205 -4.54 14.14 -1.70
C ILE A 205 -3.16 14.68 -1.31
N PRO A 206 -2.95 15.10 -0.04
CA PRO A 206 -1.66 15.64 0.41
C PRO A 206 -0.56 14.58 0.35
N LEU A 207 0.70 15.02 0.32
CA LEU A 207 1.84 14.10 0.40
C LEU A 207 1.83 13.33 1.73
N ALA A 208 1.48 14.00 2.82
CA ALA A 208 1.31 13.40 4.14
C ALA A 208 -0.14 13.58 4.61
N LEU A 209 -0.79 12.47 4.96
CA LEU A 209 -2.08 12.50 5.66
C LEU A 209 -1.84 12.81 7.13
N LYS A 210 -2.68 13.68 7.66
CA LYS A 210 -2.86 13.88 9.10
C LYS A 210 -4.20 13.26 9.45
N GLU A 211 -4.20 12.28 10.30
CA GLU A 211 -5.40 11.76 10.96
C GLU A 211 -5.60 12.43 12.30
#